data_ae3a683956b86fca38cb7c5e56013107
#
_entry.id   ae3a683956b86fca38cb7c5e56013107
#
_cell.length_a   1.000
_cell.length_b   1.000
_cell.length_c   1.000
_cell.angle_alpha   90.00
_cell.angle_beta   90.00
_cell.angle_gamma   90.00
#
_symmetry.space_group_name_H-M   'P 1'
#
loop_
_entity.id
_entity.type
_entity.pdbx_description
1 polymer ?
#
loop_
_entity_poly.entity_id
_entity_poly.type
_entity_poly.pdbx_seq_one_letter_code
_entity_poly.pdbx_strand_id
1 'polypeptide(L)'
;MIKIHLIDNDNYYYVLSFGISWLYIRKMTHLYRKIFTTVLSQIFGSLLILGASLSIYAKPEMKPLPANIAEIGSAYYSFKVKKFTTTDQNKTYRVWLGIPKTVQKTQNAYASVFMLDGNAAMSHLKEEILKSLYENDAPVLVAIGYKTNLPFATAFRSLDYTPADLLTGKPAQDPRNPERMSGGSADFRNVILKDIAPWVERNVKLDAQKRALWGHSYGGLFVLDSLLDGRYFSHFFAASPSLSWADERMMQKIRTVKLVKEPQKHVWLMEGDLLTHSGTQQSANFDANGINKNREILSIFDQQGIESKFWWCIKKYAKKKQVEF
;
A
#
# COMPACT_ATOMS: atom_id res chain seq x y z
N MET A 1 17.19 6.88 -4.11
CA MET A 1 15.99 7.03 -3.25
C MET A 1 14.79 7.07 -4.19
N ILE A 2 13.89 6.07 -4.11
CA ILE A 2 12.76 5.95 -5.06
C ILE A 2 11.68 6.94 -4.62
N LYS A 3 11.33 7.89 -5.47
CA LYS A 3 10.17 8.79 -5.28
C LYS A 3 9.03 8.29 -6.15
N ILE A 4 7.91 7.91 -5.55
CA ILE A 4 6.70 7.52 -6.27
C ILE A 4 5.69 8.65 -6.10
N HIS A 5 5.30 9.29 -7.21
CA HIS A 5 4.23 10.28 -7.24
C HIS A 5 2.99 9.66 -7.87
N LEU A 6 1.89 9.60 -7.14
CA LEU A 6 0.59 9.21 -7.64
C LEU A 6 -0.37 10.39 -7.45
N ILE A 7 -0.85 10.97 -8.54
CA ILE A 7 -1.81 12.09 -8.51
C ILE A 7 -3.06 11.64 -9.26
N ASP A 8 -4.21 11.65 -8.61
CA ASP A 8 -5.51 11.53 -9.27
C ASP A 8 -6.57 12.43 -8.61
N ASN A 9 -7.49 12.97 -9.42
CA ASN A 9 -8.47 13.98 -9.00
C ASN A 9 -9.66 13.43 -8.22
N ASP A 10 -9.86 12.12 -8.17
CA ASP A 10 -10.97 11.50 -7.43
C ASP A 10 -10.48 10.35 -6.54
N ASN A 11 -10.18 10.71 -5.27
CA ASN A 11 -10.22 9.80 -4.12
C ASN A 11 -9.10 8.81 -3.80
N TYR A 12 -7.84 9.01 -4.09
CA TYR A 12 -6.73 8.40 -3.31
C TYR A 12 -5.41 9.09 -3.65
N TYR A 13 -4.80 9.80 -2.70
CA TYR A 13 -3.51 10.46 -2.90
C TYR A 13 -2.43 9.83 -2.03
N TYR A 14 -1.31 9.47 -2.65
CA TYR A 14 -0.05 9.22 -1.98
C TYR A 14 0.97 10.23 -2.51
N VAL A 15 1.46 11.11 -1.65
CA VAL A 15 2.46 12.12 -2.03
C VAL A 15 3.75 11.84 -1.30
N LEU A 16 4.83 11.69 -2.04
CA LEU A 16 6.19 11.69 -1.55
C LEU A 16 6.85 13.01 -1.96
N SER A 17 7.23 13.87 -1.02
CA SER A 17 8.07 15.03 -1.33
C SER A 17 9.15 15.26 -0.28
N PHE A 18 10.29 15.68 -0.73
CA PHE A 18 11.46 16.02 0.11
C PHE A 18 11.65 17.51 0.29
N GLY A 19 12.00 17.84 1.50
CA GLY A 19 12.55 18.97 2.16
C GLY A 19 12.73 20.35 1.51
N ILE A 20 12.45 21.43 2.29
CA ILE A 20 13.34 22.58 2.51
C ILE A 20 12.74 23.51 3.60
N SER A 21 13.59 23.80 4.59
CA SER A 21 13.77 25.03 5.35
C SER A 21 12.74 25.48 6.39
N TRP A 22 13.12 25.27 7.62
CA TRP A 22 12.68 25.91 8.86
C TRP A 22 13.25 27.33 8.97
N LEU A 23 12.52 28.40 8.64
CA LEU A 23 12.94 29.78 9.04
C LEU A 23 11.88 30.89 8.90
N TYR A 24 10.57 30.64 8.92
CA TYR A 24 9.60 31.74 8.76
C TYR A 24 8.35 31.73 9.65
N ILE A 25 8.39 31.18 10.87
CA ILE A 25 7.25 31.31 11.80
C ILE A 25 7.75 31.72 13.19
N ARG A 26 8.20 32.95 13.31
CA ARG A 26 8.44 33.57 14.62
C ARG A 26 8.18 35.09 14.57
N LYS A 27 6.97 35.53 14.21
CA LYS A 27 6.40 36.86 14.48
C LYS A 27 4.99 36.97 13.92
N MET A 28 3.99 36.57 14.69
CA MET A 28 2.66 37.11 14.53
C MET A 28 2.05 37.38 15.91
N THR A 29 1.69 38.64 16.14
CA THR A 29 1.31 39.26 17.39
C THR A 29 -0.09 38.89 17.86
N HIS A 30 -0.31 39.02 19.15
CA HIS A 30 -1.48 38.70 19.97
C HIS A 30 -2.84 39.27 19.49
N LEU A 31 -2.86 40.23 18.55
CA LEU A 31 -4.06 40.91 18.07
C LEU A 31 -4.92 40.07 17.11
N TYR A 32 -4.30 39.17 16.35
CA TYR A 32 -5.03 38.29 15.40
C TYR A 32 -5.76 37.13 16.07
N ARG A 33 -5.45 36.78 17.29
CA ARG A 33 -6.13 35.71 18.04
C ARG A 33 -7.53 36.09 18.50
N LYS A 34 -7.81 37.37 18.83
CA LYS A 34 -9.12 37.84 19.32
C LYS A 34 -10.12 38.04 18.21
N ILE A 35 -9.74 38.42 17.02
CA ILE A 35 -10.66 38.62 15.88
C ILE A 35 -11.15 37.29 15.30
N PHE A 36 -10.30 36.26 15.36
CA PHE A 36 -10.61 34.92 14.81
C PHE A 36 -11.66 34.15 15.66
N THR A 37 -11.68 34.36 16.97
CA THR A 37 -12.63 33.67 17.86
C THR A 37 -14.06 34.26 17.85
N THR A 38 -14.23 35.55 17.53
CA THR A 38 -15.56 36.19 17.54
C THR A 38 -16.32 36.00 16.24
N VAL A 39 -15.65 35.83 15.11
CA VAL A 39 -16.29 35.59 13.80
C VAL A 39 -16.68 34.11 13.64
N LEU A 40 -16.01 33.19 14.30
CA LEU A 40 -16.30 31.74 14.20
C LEU A 40 -17.55 31.33 15.00
N SER A 41 -17.94 32.09 16.05
CA SER A 41 -19.11 31.74 16.89
C SER A 41 -20.47 32.15 16.28
N GLN A 42 -20.48 33.06 15.31
CA GLN A 42 -21.73 33.51 14.67
C GLN A 42 -22.10 32.72 13.40
N ILE A 43 -21.18 31.98 12.81
CA ILE A 43 -21.46 31.15 11.61
C ILE A 43 -21.93 29.72 11.98
N PHE A 44 -21.73 29.29 13.23
CA PHE A 44 -22.11 27.93 13.69
C PHE A 44 -23.58 27.82 14.17
N GLY A 45 -24.33 28.91 14.19
CA GLY A 45 -25.71 28.95 14.72
C GLY A 45 -26.82 28.67 13.71
N SER A 46 -26.55 28.59 12.40
CA SER A 46 -27.63 28.68 11.39
C SER A 46 -27.76 27.52 10.44
N LEU A 47 -27.03 26.42 10.61
CA LEU A 47 -27.09 25.26 9.67
C LEU A 47 -27.30 23.91 10.36
N LEU A 48 -28.29 23.88 11.25
CA LEU A 48 -28.75 22.66 11.90
C LEU A 48 -30.22 22.39 11.53
N ILE A 49 -30.53 22.22 10.25
CA ILE A 49 -31.79 21.57 9.81
C ILE A 49 -31.60 21.03 8.38
N LEU A 50 -31.96 19.77 8.20
CA LEU A 50 -32.13 18.98 7.00
C LEU A 50 -30.83 18.47 6.29
N GLY A 51 -30.59 17.21 6.50
CA GLY A 51 -29.74 16.39 5.66
C GLY A 51 -29.55 15.01 6.26
N ALA A 52 -30.53 14.12 6.11
CA ALA A 52 -30.28 12.69 6.27
C ALA A 52 -29.20 12.29 5.26
N SER A 53 -27.95 12.47 5.65
CA SER A 53 -26.79 12.11 4.85
C SER A 53 -26.69 10.60 4.87
N LEU A 54 -27.09 9.96 3.79
CA LEU A 54 -26.69 8.60 3.45
C LEU A 54 -25.18 8.54 3.55
N SER A 55 -24.68 7.93 4.60
CA SER A 55 -23.26 7.61 4.74
C SER A 55 -22.91 6.59 3.65
N ILE A 56 -22.50 7.08 2.48
CA ILE A 56 -21.95 6.23 1.44
C ILE A 56 -20.60 5.80 1.96
N TYR A 57 -20.55 4.61 2.52
CA TYR A 57 -19.32 3.85 2.70
C TYR A 57 -18.65 3.78 1.33
N ALA A 58 -17.49 4.34 1.19
CA ALA A 58 -16.67 4.12 0.00
C ALA A 58 -16.09 2.69 0.04
N LYS A 59 -16.97 1.69 -0.12
CA LYS A 59 -16.49 0.38 -0.59
C LYS A 59 -15.84 0.63 -1.94
N PRO A 60 -14.66 0.04 -2.19
CA PRO A 60 -14.09 0.10 -3.54
C PRO A 60 -15.15 -0.29 -4.55
N GLU A 61 -15.34 0.53 -5.56
CA GLU A 61 -16.36 0.27 -6.57
C GLU A 61 -15.98 -1.01 -7.32
N MET A 62 -16.81 -2.04 -7.19
CA MET A 62 -16.59 -3.36 -7.79
C MET A 62 -17.17 -3.40 -9.21
N LYS A 63 -16.79 -2.44 -10.05
CA LYS A 63 -17.13 -2.38 -11.47
C LYS A 63 -15.99 -2.89 -12.34
N PRO A 64 -16.29 -3.40 -13.54
CA PRO A 64 -15.27 -3.75 -14.51
C PRO A 64 -14.33 -2.58 -14.78
N LEU A 65 -13.03 -2.84 -14.75
CA LEU A 65 -12.01 -1.86 -15.03
C LEU A 65 -11.91 -1.60 -16.55
N PRO A 66 -11.64 -0.35 -16.96
CA PRO A 66 -11.32 -0.04 -18.35
C PRO A 66 -9.96 -0.64 -18.76
N ALA A 67 -9.62 -0.51 -20.03
CA ALA A 67 -8.29 -0.85 -20.53
C ALA A 67 -7.21 -0.09 -19.77
N ASN A 68 -6.16 -0.79 -19.34
CA ASN A 68 -5.06 -0.22 -18.58
C ASN A 68 -3.87 0.12 -19.49
N ILE A 69 -2.86 0.76 -18.93
CA ILE A 69 -1.68 1.25 -19.66
C ILE A 69 -0.90 0.14 -20.40
N ALA A 70 -0.97 -1.11 -19.93
CA ALA A 70 -0.33 -2.24 -20.62
C ALA A 70 -1.06 -2.63 -21.93
N GLU A 71 -2.34 -2.30 -22.04
CA GLU A 71 -3.19 -2.54 -23.21
C GLU A 71 -3.18 -1.33 -24.16
N ILE A 72 -3.16 -0.12 -23.60
CA ILE A 72 -3.14 1.14 -24.36
C ILE A 72 -1.74 1.42 -24.92
N GLY A 73 -0.70 1.05 -24.18
CA GLY A 73 0.70 1.35 -24.48
C GLY A 73 1.23 2.55 -23.69
N SER A 74 2.55 2.63 -23.53
CA SER A 74 3.26 3.72 -22.86
C SER A 74 4.48 4.13 -23.67
N ALA A 75 4.83 5.42 -23.65
CA ALA A 75 6.08 5.92 -24.21
C ALA A 75 7.31 5.49 -23.40
N TYR A 76 7.15 5.24 -22.08
CA TYR A 76 8.24 5.03 -21.12
C TYR A 76 8.47 3.58 -20.74
N TYR A 77 7.42 2.76 -20.76
CA TYR A 77 7.49 1.36 -20.35
C TYR A 77 6.94 0.42 -21.42
N SER A 78 7.56 -0.75 -21.55
CA SER A 78 7.00 -1.89 -22.27
C SER A 78 6.43 -2.89 -21.30
N PHE A 79 5.23 -3.43 -21.58
CA PHE A 79 4.57 -4.37 -20.70
C PHE A 79 4.52 -5.77 -21.31
N LYS A 80 4.82 -6.78 -20.46
CA LYS A 80 4.52 -8.18 -20.75
C LYS A 80 3.47 -8.66 -19.75
N VAL A 81 2.52 -9.46 -20.21
CA VAL A 81 1.46 -10.01 -19.35
C VAL A 81 1.54 -11.53 -19.39
N LYS A 82 1.54 -12.15 -18.20
CA LYS A 82 1.51 -13.61 -18.07
C LYS A 82 0.49 -14.06 -17.04
N LYS A 83 -0.15 -15.19 -17.31
CA LYS A 83 -1.05 -15.87 -16.37
C LYS A 83 -0.30 -17.03 -15.72
N PHE A 84 -0.49 -17.19 -14.41
CA PHE A 84 0.02 -18.30 -13.62
C PHE A 84 -1.16 -18.99 -12.96
N THR A 85 -1.39 -20.23 -13.31
CA THR A 85 -2.48 -21.03 -12.74
C THR A 85 -1.90 -21.97 -11.69
N THR A 86 -2.53 -22.04 -10.51
CA THR A 86 -2.14 -22.97 -9.45
C THR A 86 -2.31 -24.42 -9.90
N THR A 87 -1.55 -25.33 -9.28
CA THR A 87 -1.54 -26.75 -9.66
C THR A 87 -2.92 -27.39 -9.57
N ASP A 88 -3.73 -26.95 -8.60
CA ASP A 88 -5.14 -27.38 -8.44
C ASP A 88 -6.10 -26.69 -9.43
N GLN A 89 -5.58 -25.80 -10.30
CA GLN A 89 -6.31 -25.01 -11.30
C GLN A 89 -7.44 -24.13 -10.75
N ASN A 90 -7.57 -24.01 -9.45
CA ASN A 90 -8.64 -23.24 -8.80
C ASN A 90 -8.40 -21.74 -8.85
N LYS A 91 -7.12 -21.32 -9.03
CA LYS A 91 -6.73 -19.93 -9.02
C LYS A 91 -5.78 -19.58 -10.16
N THR A 92 -6.04 -18.47 -10.82
CA THR A 92 -5.16 -17.92 -11.87
C THR A 92 -4.80 -16.49 -11.54
N TYR A 93 -3.51 -16.25 -11.38
CA TYR A 93 -2.96 -14.90 -11.27
C TYR A 93 -2.71 -14.32 -12.66
N ARG A 94 -2.92 -13.02 -12.79
CA ARG A 94 -2.49 -12.23 -13.94
C ARG A 94 -1.40 -11.28 -13.48
N VAL A 95 -0.24 -11.38 -14.10
CA VAL A 95 0.93 -10.58 -13.75
C VAL A 95 1.31 -9.70 -14.92
N TRP A 96 1.43 -8.39 -14.67
CA TRP A 96 1.95 -7.40 -15.59
C TRP A 96 3.38 -7.06 -15.20
N LEU A 97 4.29 -7.19 -16.15
CA LEU A 97 5.70 -6.83 -16.01
C LEU A 97 5.98 -5.61 -16.87
N GLY A 98 6.14 -4.45 -16.22
CA GLY A 98 6.53 -3.18 -16.84
C GLY A 98 8.04 -3.01 -16.79
N ILE A 99 8.67 -2.94 -17.97
CA ILE A 99 10.12 -2.76 -18.13
C ILE A 99 10.37 -1.39 -18.75
N PRO A 100 11.25 -0.54 -18.17
CA PRO A 100 11.61 0.74 -18.78
C PRO A 100 12.14 0.56 -20.20
N LYS A 101 11.68 1.40 -21.15
CA LYS A 101 12.05 1.26 -22.59
C LYS A 101 13.51 1.60 -22.88
N THR A 102 14.09 2.52 -22.14
CA THR A 102 15.51 2.82 -22.29
C THR A 102 16.29 2.08 -21.21
N VAL A 103 16.95 1.04 -21.61
CA VAL A 103 18.00 0.45 -20.79
C VAL A 103 19.14 1.47 -20.74
N GLN A 104 19.34 2.13 -19.61
CA GLN A 104 20.59 2.86 -19.42
C GLN A 104 21.71 1.85 -19.56
N LYS A 105 22.55 1.99 -20.57
CA LYS A 105 23.65 1.05 -20.88
C LYS A 105 24.61 0.80 -19.72
N THR A 106 24.51 1.62 -18.67
CA THR A 106 25.31 1.57 -17.45
C THR A 106 24.65 0.80 -16.30
N GLN A 107 23.36 0.45 -16.38
CA GLN A 107 22.63 -0.18 -15.28
C GLN A 107 22.71 -1.72 -15.42
N ASN A 108 23.53 -2.36 -14.61
CA ASN A 108 23.70 -3.82 -14.62
C ASN A 108 22.47 -4.59 -14.11
N ALA A 109 21.63 -3.97 -13.25
CA ALA A 109 20.42 -4.54 -12.71
C ALA A 109 19.45 -3.43 -12.27
N TYR A 110 18.15 -3.70 -12.29
CA TYR A 110 17.08 -2.74 -11.97
C TYR A 110 16.55 -2.90 -10.55
N ALA A 111 16.26 -1.79 -9.89
CA ALA A 111 15.33 -1.80 -8.77
C ALA A 111 13.97 -2.33 -9.25
N SER A 112 13.20 -2.95 -8.36
CA SER A 112 11.89 -3.50 -8.73
C SER A 112 10.85 -3.26 -7.65
N VAL A 113 9.59 -3.10 -8.06
CA VAL A 113 8.44 -2.97 -7.16
C VAL A 113 7.40 -4.02 -7.54
N PHE A 114 7.15 -4.96 -6.63
CA PHE A 114 6.08 -5.94 -6.71
C PHE A 114 4.85 -5.36 -6.02
N MET A 115 3.80 -5.13 -6.78
CA MET A 115 2.55 -4.50 -6.33
C MET A 115 1.45 -5.53 -6.23
N LEU A 116 0.86 -5.67 -5.06
CA LEU A 116 -0.32 -6.50 -4.84
C LEU A 116 -1.58 -5.81 -5.37
N ASP A 117 -2.70 -6.55 -5.42
CA ASP A 117 -3.94 -6.07 -6.06
C ASP A 117 -3.68 -5.49 -7.46
N GLY A 118 -2.92 -6.21 -8.27
CA GLY A 118 -2.39 -5.75 -9.55
C GLY A 118 -3.44 -5.24 -10.53
N ASN A 119 -4.69 -5.73 -10.48
CA ASN A 119 -5.77 -5.20 -11.28
C ASN A 119 -6.06 -3.72 -10.93
N ALA A 120 -6.23 -3.43 -9.63
CA ALA A 120 -6.43 -2.07 -9.15
C ALA A 120 -5.18 -1.20 -9.38
N ALA A 121 -3.98 -1.72 -9.08
CA ALA A 121 -2.74 -0.99 -9.31
C ALA A 121 -2.59 -0.57 -10.78
N MET A 122 -2.85 -1.48 -11.72
CA MET A 122 -2.76 -1.19 -13.16
C MET A 122 -3.82 -0.19 -13.64
N SER A 123 -5.00 -0.14 -13.02
CA SER A 123 -6.03 0.85 -13.38
C SER A 123 -5.66 2.29 -12.99
N HIS A 124 -4.81 2.44 -11.98
CA HIS A 124 -4.30 3.74 -11.51
C HIS A 124 -2.95 4.13 -12.12
N LEU A 125 -2.27 3.22 -12.79
CA LEU A 125 -0.97 3.48 -13.39
C LEU A 125 -1.16 4.24 -14.70
N LYS A 126 -0.93 5.55 -14.67
CA LYS A 126 -1.08 6.47 -15.81
C LYS A 126 0.28 6.84 -16.39
N GLU A 127 0.26 7.40 -17.60
CA GLU A 127 1.47 7.76 -18.35
C GLU A 127 2.35 8.78 -17.60
N GLU A 128 1.72 9.73 -16.88
CA GLU A 128 2.44 10.74 -16.11
C GLU A 128 3.24 10.11 -14.96
N ILE A 129 2.68 9.06 -14.34
CA ILE A 129 3.34 8.30 -13.29
C ILE A 129 4.52 7.53 -13.88
N LEU A 130 4.31 6.85 -15.01
CA LEU A 130 5.36 6.11 -15.70
C LEU A 130 6.49 7.03 -16.16
N LYS A 131 6.16 8.24 -16.64
CA LYS A 131 7.13 9.28 -16.97
C LYS A 131 7.97 9.65 -15.75
N SER A 132 7.31 9.96 -14.65
CA SER A 132 7.99 10.35 -13.41
C SER A 132 8.90 9.25 -12.89
N LEU A 133 8.47 7.99 -12.91
CA LEU A 133 9.31 6.85 -12.53
C LEU A 133 10.51 6.69 -13.46
N TYR A 134 10.29 6.82 -14.76
CA TYR A 134 11.31 6.68 -15.79
C TYR A 134 12.40 7.74 -15.69
N GLU A 135 12.03 8.99 -15.42
CA GLU A 135 12.95 10.13 -15.30
C GLU A 135 13.76 10.10 -13.99
N ASN A 136 13.37 9.28 -13.00
CA ASN A 136 14.08 9.15 -11.72
C ASN A 136 14.89 7.84 -11.68
N ASP A 137 14.32 6.77 -11.17
CA ASP A 137 15.05 5.51 -10.92
C ASP A 137 14.65 4.40 -11.90
N ALA A 138 13.67 4.64 -12.75
CA ALA A 138 13.16 3.71 -13.75
C ALA A 138 13.02 2.25 -13.24
N PRO A 139 12.29 1.99 -12.13
CA PRO A 139 12.20 0.64 -11.57
C PRO A 139 11.40 -0.28 -12.48
N VAL A 140 11.71 -1.57 -12.44
CA VAL A 140 10.84 -2.60 -13.01
C VAL A 140 9.57 -2.71 -12.15
N LEU A 141 8.41 -2.72 -12.80
CA LEU A 141 7.10 -2.80 -12.16
C LEU A 141 6.52 -4.21 -12.35
N VAL A 142 6.12 -4.86 -11.26
CA VAL A 142 5.52 -6.18 -11.27
C VAL A 142 4.18 -6.10 -10.56
N ALA A 143 3.08 -5.94 -11.31
CA ALA A 143 1.74 -5.91 -10.73
C ALA A 143 1.17 -7.33 -10.71
N ILE A 144 0.83 -7.83 -9.52
CA ILE A 144 0.31 -9.18 -9.30
C ILE A 144 -1.17 -9.07 -8.95
N GLY A 145 -2.01 -9.46 -9.89
CA GLY A 145 -3.46 -9.49 -9.74
C GLY A 145 -4.05 -10.85 -10.09
N TYR A 146 -5.34 -10.87 -10.38
CA TYR A 146 -6.09 -12.10 -10.63
C TYR A 146 -6.74 -12.06 -12.03
N LYS A 147 -7.09 -13.24 -12.55
CA LYS A 147 -7.85 -13.40 -13.80
C LYS A 147 -9.29 -12.91 -13.62
N THR A 148 -9.46 -11.61 -13.49
CA THR A 148 -10.75 -10.92 -13.43
C THR A 148 -10.63 -9.56 -14.11
N ASN A 149 -11.73 -8.96 -14.48
CA ASN A 149 -11.83 -7.56 -14.92
C ASN A 149 -12.22 -6.60 -13.78
N LEU A 150 -12.44 -7.13 -12.56
CA LEU A 150 -12.71 -6.33 -11.37
C LEU A 150 -11.42 -5.83 -10.72
N PRO A 151 -11.45 -4.72 -9.97
CA PRO A 151 -10.27 -4.22 -9.26
C PRO A 151 -9.73 -5.22 -8.23
N PHE A 152 -10.61 -6.00 -7.61
CA PHE A 152 -10.24 -6.96 -6.58
C PHE A 152 -10.93 -8.30 -6.78
N ALA A 153 -10.19 -9.40 -6.60
CA ALA A 153 -10.73 -10.75 -6.45
C ALA A 153 -10.91 -11.04 -4.95
N THR A 154 -11.96 -10.53 -4.35
CA THR A 154 -12.13 -10.41 -2.88
C THR A 154 -11.93 -11.73 -2.12
N ALA A 155 -12.43 -12.86 -2.65
CA ALA A 155 -12.26 -14.16 -2.02
C ALA A 155 -10.79 -14.64 -2.07
N PHE A 156 -10.14 -14.51 -3.22
CA PHE A 156 -8.75 -14.93 -3.37
C PHE A 156 -7.78 -14.06 -2.59
N ARG A 157 -7.97 -12.72 -2.60
CA ARG A 157 -7.10 -11.83 -1.84
C ARG A 157 -7.25 -11.98 -0.33
N SER A 158 -8.44 -12.35 0.15
CA SER A 158 -8.64 -12.67 1.57
C SER A 158 -7.77 -13.87 1.97
N LEU A 159 -7.77 -14.93 1.18
CA LEU A 159 -6.93 -16.10 1.41
C LEU A 159 -5.44 -15.77 1.27
N ASP A 160 -5.05 -15.16 0.15
CA ASP A 160 -3.65 -14.99 -0.24
C ASP A 160 -2.90 -13.94 0.59
N TYR A 161 -3.60 -12.94 1.15
CA TYR A 161 -2.93 -11.81 1.79
C TYR A 161 -2.91 -11.86 3.32
N THR A 162 -3.51 -12.87 3.90
CA THR A 162 -3.63 -12.97 5.35
C THR A 162 -2.80 -14.10 5.92
N PRO A 163 -2.17 -13.92 7.10
CA PRO A 163 -1.40 -14.97 7.75
C PRO A 163 -2.30 -16.09 8.26
N ALA A 164 -1.78 -17.31 8.23
CA ALA A 164 -2.43 -18.49 8.78
C ALA A 164 -2.81 -18.31 10.25
N ASP A 165 -3.73 -19.11 10.71
CA ASP A 165 -4.07 -19.16 12.13
C ASP A 165 -2.86 -19.53 12.97
N LEU A 166 -2.60 -18.78 14.04
CA LEU A 166 -1.36 -18.93 14.83
C LEU A 166 -1.29 -20.22 15.65
N LEU A 167 -2.44 -20.79 15.98
CA LEU A 167 -2.51 -22.03 16.76
C LEU A 167 -2.39 -23.27 15.88
N THR A 168 -3.10 -23.25 14.75
CA THR A 168 -3.18 -24.41 13.85
C THR A 168 -2.16 -24.38 12.71
N GLY A 169 -1.63 -23.20 12.39
CA GLY A 169 -0.77 -22.99 11.22
C GLY A 169 -1.49 -23.17 9.88
N LYS A 170 -2.82 -23.22 9.86
CA LYS A 170 -3.62 -23.55 8.68
C LYS A 170 -4.53 -22.39 8.26
N PRO A 171 -4.98 -22.37 7.00
CA PRO A 171 -6.07 -21.51 6.57
C PRO A 171 -7.35 -21.77 7.38
N ALA A 172 -8.14 -20.73 7.61
CA ALA A 172 -9.41 -20.76 8.30
C ALA A 172 -10.40 -19.80 7.64
N GLN A 173 -11.66 -19.81 8.05
CA GLN A 173 -12.63 -18.82 7.61
C GLN A 173 -12.17 -17.40 7.99
N ASP A 174 -12.41 -16.44 7.10
CA ASP A 174 -12.10 -15.03 7.39
C ASP A 174 -13.08 -14.50 8.45
N PRO A 175 -12.61 -14.06 9.62
CA PRO A 175 -13.49 -13.60 10.68
C PRO A 175 -14.33 -12.35 10.32
N ARG A 176 -13.92 -11.59 9.31
CA ARG A 176 -14.72 -10.46 8.80
C ARG A 176 -15.74 -10.87 7.74
N ASN A 177 -15.57 -12.02 7.12
CA ASN A 177 -16.51 -12.58 6.13
C ASN A 177 -16.36 -14.09 6.08
N PRO A 178 -17.17 -14.84 6.85
CA PRO A 178 -17.09 -16.32 6.94
C PRO A 178 -17.33 -17.08 5.63
N GLU A 179 -17.85 -16.41 4.60
CA GLU A 179 -17.98 -17.02 3.26
C GLU A 179 -16.63 -17.13 2.52
N ARG A 180 -15.56 -16.56 3.08
CA ARG A 180 -14.23 -16.56 2.49
C ARG A 180 -13.24 -17.29 3.37
N MET A 181 -12.23 -17.84 2.72
CA MET A 181 -11.07 -18.37 3.42
C MET A 181 -10.02 -17.26 3.63
N SER A 182 -9.22 -17.45 4.66
CA SER A 182 -8.05 -16.61 5.00
C SER A 182 -6.87 -17.50 5.40
N GLY A 183 -5.67 -16.96 5.47
CA GLY A 183 -4.53 -17.68 6.04
C GLY A 183 -3.62 -18.39 5.04
N GLY A 184 -3.70 -18.06 3.76
CA GLY A 184 -2.89 -18.68 2.69
C GLY A 184 -1.65 -17.85 2.27
N SER A 185 -1.22 -16.88 3.07
CA SER A 185 -0.10 -15.99 2.69
C SER A 185 1.19 -16.73 2.37
N ALA A 186 1.49 -17.83 3.09
CA ALA A 186 2.67 -18.64 2.83
C ALA A 186 2.63 -19.31 1.44
N ASP A 187 1.49 -19.84 1.04
CA ASP A 187 1.30 -20.47 -0.27
C ASP A 187 1.40 -19.42 -1.38
N PHE A 188 0.78 -18.27 -1.21
CA PHE A 188 0.89 -17.19 -2.19
C PHE A 188 2.33 -16.66 -2.30
N ARG A 189 3.05 -16.53 -1.19
CA ARG A 189 4.47 -16.18 -1.20
C ARG A 189 5.29 -17.22 -1.98
N ASN A 190 4.97 -18.51 -1.83
CA ASN A 190 5.61 -19.56 -2.62
C ASN A 190 5.34 -19.41 -4.13
N VAL A 191 4.13 -19.05 -4.55
CA VAL A 191 3.82 -18.75 -5.96
C VAL A 191 4.65 -17.57 -6.46
N ILE A 192 4.78 -16.50 -5.66
CA ILE A 192 5.62 -15.37 -6.02
C ILE A 192 7.08 -15.83 -6.22
N LEU A 193 7.62 -16.60 -5.28
CA LEU A 193 9.04 -16.95 -5.26
C LEU A 193 9.41 -18.05 -6.28
N LYS A 194 8.50 -19.01 -6.52
CA LYS A 194 8.79 -20.17 -7.37
C LYS A 194 8.38 -19.99 -8.83
N ASP A 195 7.36 -19.16 -9.09
CA ASP A 195 6.78 -19.03 -10.42
C ASP A 195 6.93 -17.62 -10.99
N ILE A 196 6.49 -16.58 -10.23
CA ILE A 196 6.43 -15.21 -10.72
C ILE A 196 7.83 -14.59 -10.79
N ALA A 197 8.58 -14.60 -9.70
CA ALA A 197 9.90 -13.97 -9.62
C ALA A 197 10.89 -14.59 -10.62
N PRO A 198 10.98 -15.91 -10.79
CA PRO A 198 11.84 -16.49 -11.83
C PRO A 198 11.43 -16.11 -13.25
N TRP A 199 10.12 -15.92 -13.51
CA TRP A 199 9.68 -15.41 -14.81
C TRP A 199 10.10 -13.97 -15.02
N VAL A 200 9.96 -13.11 -14.00
CA VAL A 200 10.42 -11.72 -14.07
C VAL A 200 11.92 -11.68 -14.34
N GLU A 201 12.72 -12.42 -13.59
CA GLU A 201 14.18 -12.43 -13.68
C GLU A 201 14.71 -13.01 -15.01
N ARG A 202 13.97 -13.88 -15.67
CA ARG A 202 14.27 -14.30 -17.05
C ARG A 202 14.04 -13.21 -18.10
N ASN A 203 13.23 -12.20 -17.80
CA ASN A 203 12.92 -11.11 -18.70
C ASN A 203 13.79 -9.86 -18.47
N VAL A 204 14.22 -9.64 -17.22
CA VAL A 204 15.00 -8.47 -16.83
C VAL A 204 15.81 -8.77 -15.58
N LYS A 205 17.06 -8.32 -15.53
CA LYS A 205 17.92 -8.51 -14.37
C LYS A 205 17.53 -7.55 -13.25
N LEU A 206 17.21 -8.08 -12.07
CA LEU A 206 16.83 -7.32 -10.89
C LEU A 206 18.01 -7.17 -9.92
N ASP A 207 18.11 -5.99 -9.30
CA ASP A 207 19.01 -5.75 -8.17
C ASP A 207 18.43 -6.40 -6.90
N ALA A 208 19.11 -7.38 -6.36
CA ALA A 208 18.68 -8.13 -5.18
C ALA A 208 18.54 -7.25 -3.92
N GLN A 209 19.31 -6.16 -3.86
CA GLN A 209 19.28 -5.22 -2.74
C GLN A 209 18.19 -4.14 -2.89
N LYS A 210 17.45 -4.12 -4.01
CA LYS A 210 16.43 -3.11 -4.33
C LYS A 210 15.13 -3.75 -4.83
N ARG A 211 14.73 -4.86 -4.22
CA ARG A 211 13.44 -5.51 -4.48
C ARG A 211 12.41 -5.05 -3.46
N ALA A 212 11.41 -4.33 -3.93
CA ALA A 212 10.33 -3.82 -3.10
C ALA A 212 9.06 -4.66 -3.22
N LEU A 213 8.33 -4.79 -2.11
CA LEU A 213 6.98 -5.34 -2.05
C LEU A 213 6.03 -4.26 -1.51
N TRP A 214 4.96 -3.97 -2.24
CA TRP A 214 3.95 -2.99 -1.87
C TRP A 214 2.56 -3.62 -1.77
N GLY A 215 1.79 -3.24 -0.75
CA GLY A 215 0.41 -3.67 -0.60
C GLY A 215 -0.40 -2.79 0.33
N HIS A 216 -1.71 -2.71 0.08
CA HIS A 216 -2.67 -1.91 0.84
C HIS A 216 -3.67 -2.79 1.59
N SER A 217 -4.06 -2.40 2.80
CA SER A 217 -5.07 -3.08 3.62
C SER A 217 -4.67 -4.55 3.90
N TYR A 218 -5.39 -5.57 3.42
CA TYR A 218 -4.97 -6.98 3.49
C TYR A 218 -3.63 -7.19 2.76
N GLY A 219 -3.39 -6.48 1.63
CA GLY A 219 -2.08 -6.49 1.00
C GLY A 219 -0.97 -5.98 1.91
N GLY A 220 -1.27 -5.00 2.78
CA GLY A 220 -0.35 -4.54 3.83
C GLY A 220 -0.05 -5.63 4.88
N LEU A 221 -1.02 -6.48 5.23
CA LEU A 221 -0.77 -7.66 6.08
C LEU A 221 0.20 -8.62 5.40
N PHE A 222 0.01 -8.90 4.10
CA PHE A 222 0.92 -9.77 3.34
C PHE A 222 2.34 -9.18 3.25
N VAL A 223 2.47 -7.86 3.10
CA VAL A 223 3.78 -7.19 3.12
C VAL A 223 4.49 -7.46 4.45
N LEU A 224 3.80 -7.24 5.57
CA LEU A 224 4.36 -7.49 6.91
C LEU A 224 4.65 -8.97 7.15
N ASP A 225 3.76 -9.86 6.74
CA ASP A 225 3.99 -11.31 6.85
C ASP A 225 5.19 -11.77 6.01
N SER A 226 5.36 -11.20 4.82
CA SER A 226 6.52 -11.47 3.96
C SER A 226 7.82 -10.89 4.52
N LEU A 227 7.77 -9.78 5.25
CA LEU A 227 8.93 -9.23 5.96
C LEU A 227 9.42 -10.22 7.03
N LEU A 228 8.51 -10.85 7.77
CA LEU A 228 8.87 -11.77 8.85
C LEU A 228 9.50 -13.06 8.35
N ASP A 229 8.97 -13.62 7.26
CA ASP A 229 9.33 -14.95 6.77
C ASP A 229 10.24 -14.94 5.53
N GLY A 230 10.32 -13.80 4.81
CA GLY A 230 10.93 -13.73 3.48
C GLY A 230 12.38 -13.25 3.48
N ARG A 231 13.13 -13.70 2.45
CA ARG A 231 14.51 -13.25 2.15
C ARG A 231 14.65 -12.66 0.74
N TYR A 232 13.57 -12.64 -0.03
CA TYR A 232 13.61 -12.21 -1.42
C TYR A 232 13.53 -10.69 -1.56
N PHE A 233 12.70 -10.04 -0.74
CA PHE A 233 12.52 -8.60 -0.74
C PHE A 233 13.42 -7.93 0.29
N SER A 234 13.90 -6.73 -0.05
CA SER A 234 14.68 -5.87 0.83
C SER A 234 13.90 -4.62 1.30
N HIS A 235 12.87 -4.22 0.55
CA HIS A 235 12.08 -3.02 0.79
C HIS A 235 10.60 -3.38 0.93
N PHE A 236 9.94 -2.92 1.99
CA PHE A 236 8.58 -3.31 2.34
C PHE A 236 7.72 -2.06 2.56
N PHE A 237 6.65 -1.92 1.78
CA PHE A 237 5.74 -0.79 1.84
C PHE A 237 4.35 -1.30 2.22
N ALA A 238 3.99 -1.19 3.50
CA ALA A 238 2.69 -1.58 4.01
C ALA A 238 1.78 -0.35 4.15
N ALA A 239 0.83 -0.20 3.23
CA ALA A 239 -0.11 0.92 3.22
C ALA A 239 -1.39 0.53 3.96
N SER A 240 -1.74 1.29 5.00
CA SER A 240 -2.91 1.09 5.87
C SER A 240 -3.18 -0.39 6.14
N PRO A 241 -2.20 -1.13 6.69
CA PRO A 241 -2.35 -2.55 6.92
C PRO A 241 -3.51 -2.81 7.88
N SER A 242 -4.33 -3.82 7.59
CA SER A 242 -5.51 -4.16 8.38
C SER A 242 -5.15 -4.81 9.74
N LEU A 243 -4.42 -4.11 10.60
CA LEU A 243 -3.81 -4.64 11.81
C LEU A 243 -4.80 -5.14 12.87
N SER A 244 -6.05 -4.67 12.85
CA SER A 244 -7.14 -5.18 13.73
C SER A 244 -7.83 -6.43 13.19
N TRP A 245 -7.39 -6.95 12.04
CA TRP A 245 -7.97 -8.17 11.48
C TRP A 245 -7.63 -9.40 12.33
N ALA A 246 -8.63 -10.29 12.53
CA ALA A 246 -8.49 -11.57 13.25
C ALA A 246 -7.82 -11.41 14.63
N ASP A 247 -8.43 -10.55 15.47
CA ASP A 247 -7.95 -10.26 16.81
C ASP A 247 -6.46 -9.88 16.86
N GLU A 248 -6.08 -8.99 15.93
CA GLU A 248 -4.69 -8.51 15.81
C GLU A 248 -3.67 -9.60 15.47
N ARG A 249 -4.06 -10.65 14.76
CA ARG A 249 -3.19 -11.80 14.45
C ARG A 249 -1.81 -11.38 13.93
N MET A 250 -1.76 -10.37 13.06
CA MET A 250 -0.48 -9.87 12.53
C MET A 250 0.37 -9.21 13.62
N MET A 251 -0.25 -8.45 14.53
CA MET A 251 0.43 -7.84 15.67
C MET A 251 0.99 -8.91 16.63
N GLN A 252 0.18 -9.94 16.92
CA GLN A 252 0.63 -11.07 17.76
C GLN A 252 1.85 -11.76 17.12
N LYS A 253 1.83 -11.97 15.81
CA LYS A 253 2.97 -12.55 15.08
C LYS A 253 4.20 -11.64 15.17
N ILE A 254 4.06 -10.34 14.96
CA ILE A 254 5.17 -9.36 15.02
C ILE A 254 5.80 -9.33 16.43
N ARG A 255 4.98 -9.38 17.50
CA ARG A 255 5.47 -9.36 18.89
C ARG A 255 6.32 -10.58 19.26
N THR A 256 6.13 -11.70 18.59
CA THR A 256 6.74 -12.99 18.95
C THR A 256 7.91 -13.40 18.05
N VAL A 257 7.97 -12.90 16.82
CA VAL A 257 8.98 -13.31 15.84
C VAL A 257 10.28 -12.51 16.00
N LYS A 258 11.42 -13.20 16.04
CA LYS A 258 12.73 -12.57 15.85
C LYS A 258 13.03 -12.48 14.37
N LEU A 259 13.22 -11.25 13.88
CA LEU A 259 13.51 -10.99 12.49
C LEU A 259 14.92 -11.41 12.12
N VAL A 260 15.03 -12.04 10.94
CA VAL A 260 16.34 -12.31 10.33
C VAL A 260 16.85 -10.99 9.74
N LYS A 261 18.03 -10.54 10.17
CA LYS A 261 18.61 -9.26 9.77
C LYS A 261 19.13 -9.24 8.33
N GLU A 262 19.47 -10.40 7.80
CA GLU A 262 20.01 -10.53 6.43
C GLU A 262 18.97 -11.12 5.46
N PRO A 263 18.78 -10.50 4.27
CA PRO A 263 19.37 -9.24 3.82
C PRO A 263 18.86 -8.04 4.63
N GLN A 264 19.58 -6.90 4.59
CA GLN A 264 19.12 -5.67 5.23
C GLN A 264 17.72 -5.30 4.73
N LYS A 265 16.82 -5.03 5.66
CA LYS A 265 15.41 -4.75 5.38
C LYS A 265 15.08 -3.30 5.71
N HIS A 266 14.34 -2.68 4.80
CA HIS A 266 13.83 -1.33 4.95
C HIS A 266 12.30 -1.38 4.91
N VAL A 267 11.66 -0.80 5.91
CA VAL A 267 10.20 -0.89 6.09
C VAL A 267 9.59 0.51 6.11
N TRP A 268 8.55 0.69 5.31
CA TRP A 268 7.70 1.88 5.32
C TRP A 268 6.28 1.48 5.70
N LEU A 269 5.85 1.99 6.84
CA LEU A 269 4.45 1.91 7.26
C LEU A 269 3.77 3.21 6.83
N MET A 270 2.64 3.10 6.18
CA MET A 270 1.87 4.26 5.71
C MET A 270 0.46 4.15 6.26
N GLU A 271 -0.09 5.25 6.79
CA GLU A 271 -1.47 5.31 7.25
C GLU A 271 -2.17 6.51 6.63
N GLY A 272 -3.37 6.30 6.10
CA GLY A 272 -4.21 7.35 5.56
C GLY A 272 -5.09 7.95 6.64
N ASP A 273 -5.25 9.29 6.64
CA ASP A 273 -6.27 9.96 7.44
C ASP A 273 -7.63 9.81 6.74
N LEU A 274 -8.45 8.94 7.29
CA LEU A 274 -9.86 8.80 6.91
C LEU A 274 -10.74 9.82 7.64
N LEU A 275 -10.30 11.06 7.81
CA LEU A 275 -11.24 12.13 8.16
C LEU A 275 -12.23 12.23 7.02
N THR A 276 -13.36 11.55 7.21
CA THR A 276 -14.51 11.62 6.32
C THR A 276 -14.95 13.06 6.14
N HIS A 277 -15.43 13.40 4.95
CA HIS A 277 -15.98 14.74 4.61
C HIS A 277 -17.15 15.20 5.48
N SER A 278 -17.69 14.34 6.30
CA SER A 278 -18.70 14.64 7.31
C SER A 278 -18.07 14.41 8.69
N GLY A 279 -17.78 15.45 9.44
CA GLY A 279 -17.23 15.41 10.79
C GLY A 279 -18.05 14.64 11.83
N THR A 280 -18.75 13.59 11.43
CA THR A 280 -19.63 12.77 12.25
C THR A 280 -19.48 11.31 11.83
N GLN A 281 -19.03 10.53 12.81
CA GLN A 281 -18.91 9.07 12.85
C GLN A 281 -17.72 8.45 12.11
N GLN A 282 -16.82 7.93 12.94
CA GLN A 282 -15.84 6.90 12.59
C GLN A 282 -16.54 5.79 11.80
N SER A 283 -16.06 5.48 10.61
CA SER A 283 -16.52 4.29 9.91
C SER A 283 -16.24 3.09 10.80
N ALA A 284 -17.16 2.13 10.87
CA ALA A 284 -16.98 0.91 11.67
C ALA A 284 -15.76 0.07 11.25
N ASN A 285 -15.09 0.43 10.16
CA ASN A 285 -13.86 -0.17 9.66
C ASN A 285 -12.62 0.73 9.84
N PHE A 286 -12.77 1.90 10.45
CA PHE A 286 -11.62 2.74 10.79
C PHE A 286 -10.95 2.14 12.03
N ASP A 287 -9.73 1.66 11.88
CA ASP A 287 -8.90 1.31 13.01
C ASP A 287 -8.38 2.60 13.67
N ALA A 288 -9.14 3.15 14.61
CA ALA A 288 -8.72 4.32 15.39
C ALA A 288 -7.36 4.08 16.08
N ASN A 289 -6.97 2.82 16.26
CA ASN A 289 -5.68 2.40 16.81
C ASN A 289 -4.64 2.12 15.73
N GLY A 290 -4.94 2.25 14.44
CA GLY A 290 -4.02 1.95 13.35
C GLY A 290 -2.68 2.69 13.50
N ILE A 291 -2.74 3.99 13.84
CA ILE A 291 -1.54 4.79 14.09
C ILE A 291 -0.74 4.23 15.30
N ASN A 292 -1.41 3.89 16.39
CA ASN A 292 -0.74 3.37 17.58
C ASN A 292 -0.11 2.00 17.31
N LYS A 293 -0.79 1.13 16.58
CA LYS A 293 -0.25 -0.17 16.16
C LYS A 293 0.93 -0.02 15.22
N ASN A 294 0.88 0.91 14.27
CA ASN A 294 2.03 1.21 13.42
C ASN A 294 3.23 1.73 14.24
N ARG A 295 3.01 2.57 15.25
CA ARG A 295 4.07 3.03 16.17
C ARG A 295 4.65 1.88 16.99
N GLU A 296 3.81 0.97 17.46
CA GLU A 296 4.26 -0.24 18.16
C GLU A 296 5.14 -1.11 17.26
N ILE A 297 4.74 -1.31 16.00
CA ILE A 297 5.55 -2.05 15.01
C ILE A 297 6.91 -1.38 14.82
N LEU A 298 6.96 -0.06 14.68
CA LEU A 298 8.22 0.67 14.55
C LEU A 298 9.14 0.43 15.76
N SER A 299 8.58 0.52 16.97
CA SER A 299 9.36 0.29 18.19
C SER A 299 9.93 -1.13 18.24
N ILE A 300 9.14 -2.14 17.85
CA ILE A 300 9.60 -3.55 17.81
C ILE A 300 10.70 -3.72 16.74
N PHE A 301 10.54 -3.10 15.58
CA PHE A 301 11.52 -3.20 14.50
C PHE A 301 12.82 -2.47 14.82
N ASP A 302 12.75 -1.30 15.45
CA ASP A 302 13.92 -0.56 15.92
C ASP A 302 14.73 -1.37 16.95
N GLN A 303 14.06 -1.96 17.94
CA GLN A 303 14.68 -2.86 18.91
C GLN A 303 15.38 -4.06 18.26
N GLN A 304 14.90 -4.51 17.12
CA GLN A 304 15.50 -5.59 16.34
C GLN A 304 16.53 -5.11 15.30
N GLY A 305 16.77 -3.80 15.22
CA GLY A 305 17.73 -3.19 14.29
C GLY A 305 17.26 -3.20 12.84
N ILE A 306 15.95 -3.16 12.59
CA ILE A 306 15.35 -3.02 11.25
C ILE A 306 15.08 -1.54 10.99
N GLU A 307 15.64 -1.01 9.89
CA GLU A 307 15.33 0.37 9.48
C GLU A 307 13.86 0.48 9.08
N SER A 308 13.10 1.24 9.87
CA SER A 308 11.67 1.42 9.63
C SER A 308 11.28 2.90 9.71
N LYS A 309 10.29 3.30 8.90
CA LYS A 309 9.75 4.65 8.82
C LYS A 309 8.24 4.61 8.79
N PHE A 310 7.62 5.61 9.40
CA PHE A 310 6.17 5.77 9.39
C PHE A 310 5.78 7.06 8.67
N TRP A 311 4.80 6.95 7.78
CA TRP A 311 4.25 8.06 7.04
C TRP A 311 2.76 8.17 7.31
N TRP A 312 2.34 9.31 7.83
CA TRP A 312 0.94 9.62 8.03
C TRP A 312 0.49 10.67 7.02
N CYS A 313 -0.50 10.33 6.18
CA CYS A 313 -1.05 11.21 5.17
C CYS A 313 -2.38 11.81 5.64
N ILE A 314 -2.41 13.12 5.90
CA ILE A 314 -3.61 13.86 6.28
C ILE A 314 -4.25 14.46 5.02
N LYS A 315 -5.38 13.93 4.57
CA LYS A 315 -6.11 14.38 3.37
C LYS A 315 -6.49 15.87 3.41
N LYS A 316 -6.77 16.43 4.59
CA LYS A 316 -7.21 17.83 4.78
C LYS A 316 -6.12 18.87 4.49
N TYR A 317 -4.86 18.48 4.46
CA TYR A 317 -3.71 19.36 4.28
C TYR A 317 -2.79 18.96 3.14
N ALA A 318 -3.26 18.22 2.17
CA ALA A 318 -2.50 17.87 0.97
C ALA A 318 -1.97 19.10 0.19
N LYS A 319 -2.31 20.31 0.63
CA LYS A 319 -1.73 21.58 0.18
C LYS A 319 -0.53 22.07 0.99
N LYS A 320 0.13 21.32 1.83
CA LYS A 320 1.38 21.63 2.58
C LYS A 320 1.28 21.25 4.06
N LYS A 321 1.70 20.07 4.44
CA LYS A 321 2.60 19.85 5.59
C LYS A 321 2.93 18.36 5.73
N GLN A 322 4.20 18.06 5.59
CA GLN A 322 4.83 16.85 6.13
C GLN A 322 4.97 17.01 7.65
N VAL A 323 4.64 15.99 8.40
CA VAL A 323 5.04 15.86 9.80
C VAL A 323 6.00 14.67 9.84
N GLU A 324 7.27 14.97 10.03
CA GLU A 324 8.28 13.99 10.41
C GLU A 324 8.26 13.85 11.94
N PHE A 325 8.28 12.61 12.41
CA PHE A 325 8.59 12.28 13.81
C PHE A 325 9.94 11.61 13.88
#